data_bbca3bd95a975f1d3fea68f526f61a3d
#
_entry.id   bbca3bd95a975f1d3fea68f526f61a3d
#
_cell.length_a   1.000
_cell.length_b   1.000
_cell.length_c   1.000
_cell.angle_alpha   90.00
_cell.angle_beta   90.00
_cell.angle_gamma   90.00
#
_symmetry.space_group_name_H-M   'P 1'
#
loop_
_entity.id
_entity.type
_entity.pdbx_description
1 polymer ?
#
loop_
_entity_poly.entity_id
_entity_poly.type
_entity_poly.pdbx_seq_one_letter_code
_entity_poly.pdbx_strand_id
1 'polypeptide(L)'
;MVYDVIVVGGGHAGCEAASAAARMGSKTLLLTMDMTKFAAMSCNPAIGGVAKGQIVREIDALGGLTGIVTDLTTIQFRMLNRSKGAAMWSPRAQCDKYRFSAEWRHRLENTKNLYIWQDSVVDILFTTEGEKPRVKGVKTQMGVVFETKCVVLTAGTFLSGLMHCGRQSATGGRAGDAASFGITEVLKNAGVEVGRMKTGTPARLDARTIDFEALEPQYGDENPTKFSFSDETTPVKEQLPCFLVYTSKEVHDTLRRGFEDSPLFNGTIQGIGPRYCPSIEDKLRTFADKEQHQLFLEPEGNTTNEYYLNGFSSSLPYQIQMEALHKIVGLEDVHIYRPGYAIEYDYFPPTQLTHSLESKHIENLYFAGQVNGTTGYEEAAAQGLLAGINAHRKTIGESPIVLGRDEAYIGVLIDDLVTKGVDEPYRMFTSRAEYRILLRQDNADQRLTPLGYKLGLISEKRYEKFVKKITLLKSLISYTREQSVKISEIQDYLISLGLPPISQGRKIFDFALRNEITLFALIKLLPKFKRFIKQNNISDEIIEEAEIEIKYSGYIEREKAVAEKLHRLENIAIPANFDYSQMQSLTIEARQKLEKIRPATIAQASRIPGVSPADINVLLMRFGR
;
A
#
# COMPACT_ATOMS: atom_id res chain seq x y z
N MET A 1 -10.89 12.17 30.08
CA MET A 1 -11.53 10.91 29.60
C MET A 1 -10.44 9.93 29.26
N VAL A 2 -10.61 8.67 29.67
CA VAL A 2 -9.61 7.62 29.44
C VAL A 2 -10.03 6.73 28.27
N TYR A 3 -9.09 6.46 27.37
CA TYR A 3 -9.23 5.56 26.22
C TYR A 3 -8.19 4.44 26.29
N ASP A 4 -8.43 3.32 25.59
CA ASP A 4 -7.42 2.27 25.45
C ASP A 4 -6.41 2.64 24.36
N VAL A 5 -6.90 3.13 23.22
CA VAL A 5 -6.09 3.55 22.07
C VAL A 5 -6.51 4.94 21.60
N ILE A 6 -5.56 5.82 21.38
CA ILE A 6 -5.76 7.10 20.69
C ILE A 6 -5.02 7.06 19.35
N VAL A 7 -5.71 7.39 18.27
CA VAL A 7 -5.14 7.53 16.92
C VAL A 7 -5.09 9.00 16.55
N VAL A 8 -3.91 9.49 16.22
CA VAL A 8 -3.66 10.90 15.87
C VAL A 8 -3.51 11.04 14.35
N GLY A 9 -4.52 11.63 13.72
CA GLY A 9 -4.58 11.83 12.27
C GLY A 9 -5.63 10.95 11.59
N GLY A 10 -6.54 11.57 10.82
CA GLY A 10 -7.63 10.91 10.08
C GLY A 10 -7.30 10.56 8.63
N GLY A 11 -6.02 10.33 8.27
CA GLY A 11 -5.61 9.84 6.96
C GLY A 11 -5.87 8.34 6.77
N HIS A 12 -5.43 7.76 5.63
CA HIS A 12 -5.62 6.34 5.33
C HIS A 12 -5.12 5.42 6.45
N ALA A 13 -3.95 5.71 7.03
CA ALA A 13 -3.40 4.95 8.14
C ALA A 13 -4.26 5.09 9.41
N GLY A 14 -4.69 6.30 9.73
CA GLY A 14 -5.49 6.55 10.94
C GLY A 14 -6.88 5.95 10.87
N CYS A 15 -7.53 5.99 9.71
CA CYS A 15 -8.84 5.37 9.50
C CYS A 15 -8.78 3.85 9.69
N GLU A 16 -7.81 3.17 9.12
CA GLU A 16 -7.63 1.73 9.31
C GLU A 16 -7.23 1.39 10.76
N ALA A 17 -6.30 2.14 11.36
CA ALA A 17 -5.86 1.90 12.74
C ALA A 17 -7.01 2.05 13.75
N ALA A 18 -7.78 3.12 13.64
CA ALA A 18 -8.90 3.41 14.54
C ALA A 18 -10.03 2.38 14.39
N SER A 19 -10.39 2.06 13.12
CA SER A 19 -11.38 1.03 12.83
C SER A 19 -10.97 -0.34 13.38
N ALA A 20 -9.71 -0.75 13.17
CA ALA A 20 -9.22 -2.05 13.63
C ALA A 20 -9.24 -2.14 15.15
N ALA A 21 -8.62 -1.19 15.86
CA ALA A 21 -8.56 -1.20 17.32
C ALA A 21 -9.97 -1.20 17.96
N ALA A 22 -10.89 -0.39 17.44
CA ALA A 22 -12.25 -0.29 17.96
C ALA A 22 -13.06 -1.57 17.73
N ARG A 23 -12.97 -2.16 16.52
CA ARG A 23 -13.68 -3.40 16.15
C ARG A 23 -13.17 -4.62 16.92
N MET A 24 -11.89 -4.62 17.30
CA MET A 24 -11.31 -5.64 18.19
C MET A 24 -11.70 -5.44 19.67
N GLY A 25 -12.35 -4.33 20.04
CA GLY A 25 -12.92 -4.11 21.35
C GLY A 25 -12.28 -3.01 22.19
N SER A 26 -11.21 -2.35 21.73
CA SER A 26 -10.63 -1.19 22.42
C SER A 26 -11.56 0.01 22.39
N LYS A 27 -11.69 0.72 23.51
CA LYS A 27 -12.26 2.07 23.52
C LYS A 27 -11.29 3.02 22.83
N THR A 28 -11.58 3.37 21.59
CA THR A 28 -10.66 4.07 20.69
C THR A 28 -11.12 5.50 20.43
N LEU A 29 -10.19 6.46 20.47
CA LEU A 29 -10.42 7.85 20.06
C LEU A 29 -9.62 8.15 18.79
N LEU A 30 -10.28 8.62 17.75
CA LEU A 30 -9.63 9.16 16.53
C LEU A 30 -9.67 10.69 16.57
N LEU A 31 -8.49 11.30 16.62
CA LEU A 31 -8.30 12.76 16.56
C LEU A 31 -7.96 13.18 15.13
N THR A 32 -8.70 14.12 14.58
CA THR A 32 -8.45 14.67 13.24
C THR A 32 -8.69 16.17 13.22
N MET A 33 -7.92 16.88 12.41
CA MET A 33 -8.10 18.32 12.22
C MET A 33 -9.39 18.67 11.47
N ASP A 34 -9.85 17.77 10.60
CA ASP A 34 -11.05 17.98 9.77
C ASP A 34 -11.80 16.66 9.55
N MET A 35 -12.99 16.55 10.09
CA MET A 35 -13.87 15.37 9.95
C MET A 35 -14.45 15.20 8.55
N THR A 36 -14.36 16.19 7.67
CA THR A 36 -14.80 16.08 6.28
C THR A 36 -13.77 15.42 5.36
N LYS A 37 -12.55 15.17 5.87
CA LYS A 37 -11.39 14.77 5.09
C LYS A 37 -10.78 13.44 5.54
N PHE A 38 -11.59 12.52 6.07
CA PHE A 38 -11.11 11.17 6.39
C PHE A 38 -10.58 10.46 5.16
N ALA A 39 -9.38 9.87 5.29
CA ALA A 39 -8.65 9.20 4.22
C ALA A 39 -8.65 9.99 2.89
N ALA A 40 -8.53 11.32 2.96
CA ALA A 40 -8.61 12.18 1.78
C ALA A 40 -7.52 11.87 0.77
N MET A 41 -7.90 11.74 -0.50
CA MET A 41 -7.01 11.52 -1.64
C MET A 41 -6.36 12.85 -2.07
N SER A 42 -5.31 13.24 -1.37
CA SER A 42 -4.62 14.53 -1.56
C SER A 42 -3.80 14.59 -2.84
N CYS A 43 -3.35 13.45 -3.35
CA CYS A 43 -2.63 13.30 -4.59
C CYS A 43 -3.56 12.76 -5.68
N ASN A 44 -3.27 11.63 -6.31
CA ASN A 44 -4.11 11.04 -7.33
C ASN A 44 -5.40 10.42 -6.74
N PRO A 45 -6.53 10.47 -7.47
CA PRO A 45 -7.81 9.91 -7.02
C PRO A 45 -7.90 8.40 -7.30
N ALA A 46 -6.88 7.63 -6.93
CA ALA A 46 -6.81 6.21 -7.27
C ALA A 46 -6.24 5.37 -6.12
N ILE A 47 -6.76 4.14 -6.01
CA ILE A 47 -6.29 3.11 -5.09
C ILE A 47 -5.79 1.90 -5.90
N GLY A 48 -4.69 1.30 -5.45
CA GLY A 48 -4.09 0.14 -6.09
C GLY A 48 -3.03 0.48 -7.13
N GLY A 49 -2.83 -0.43 -8.08
CA GLY A 49 -1.72 -0.40 -9.02
C GLY A 49 -0.64 -1.42 -8.67
N VAL A 50 0.49 -1.38 -9.38
CA VAL A 50 1.56 -2.39 -9.27
C VAL A 50 2.03 -2.56 -7.83
N ALA A 51 1.95 -3.76 -7.29
CA ALA A 51 2.17 -4.18 -5.90
C ALA A 51 1.18 -3.58 -4.89
N LYS A 52 0.64 -2.41 -5.13
CA LYS A 52 -0.29 -1.73 -4.23
C LYS A 52 -1.67 -2.38 -4.23
N GLY A 53 -2.14 -2.85 -5.40
CA GLY A 53 -3.36 -3.63 -5.50
C GLY A 53 -3.32 -4.90 -4.66
N GLN A 54 -2.16 -5.56 -4.60
CA GLN A 54 -1.93 -6.70 -3.71
C GLN A 54 -2.08 -6.31 -2.24
N ILE A 55 -1.49 -5.18 -1.82
CA ILE A 55 -1.61 -4.67 -0.45
C ILE A 55 -3.07 -4.41 -0.08
N VAL A 56 -3.87 -3.79 -0.97
CA VAL A 56 -5.30 -3.53 -0.69
C VAL A 56 -6.08 -4.83 -0.54
N ARG A 57 -5.80 -5.85 -1.37
CA ARG A 57 -6.39 -7.18 -1.22
C ARG A 57 -6.01 -7.83 0.11
N GLU A 58 -4.78 -7.64 0.59
CA GLU A 58 -4.31 -8.14 1.88
C GLU A 58 -4.95 -7.39 3.05
N ILE A 59 -5.09 -6.06 2.97
CA ILE A 59 -5.84 -5.24 3.94
C ILE A 59 -7.27 -5.76 4.06
N ASP A 60 -7.96 -5.99 2.95
CA ASP A 60 -9.33 -6.49 2.93
C ASP A 60 -9.41 -7.92 3.49
N ALA A 61 -8.48 -8.80 3.13
CA ALA A 61 -8.41 -10.18 3.64
C ALA A 61 -8.20 -10.24 5.15
N LEU A 62 -7.50 -9.29 5.75
CA LEU A 62 -7.35 -9.12 7.20
C LEU A 62 -8.59 -8.50 7.87
N GLY A 63 -9.53 -7.97 7.08
CA GLY A 63 -10.72 -7.31 7.58
C GLY A 63 -10.62 -5.79 7.70
N GLY A 64 -9.59 -5.15 7.08
CA GLY A 64 -9.56 -3.71 6.87
C GLY A 64 -10.67 -3.24 5.92
N LEU A 65 -10.89 -1.95 5.85
CA LEU A 65 -12.03 -1.35 5.15
C LEU A 65 -11.66 -0.67 3.82
N THR A 66 -10.37 -0.42 3.56
CA THR A 66 -9.92 0.30 2.35
C THR A 66 -10.44 -0.37 1.06
N GLY A 67 -10.41 -1.70 0.97
CA GLY A 67 -10.92 -2.43 -0.20
C GLY A 67 -12.41 -2.22 -0.44
N ILE A 68 -13.20 -2.28 0.63
CA ILE A 68 -14.66 -2.05 0.59
C ILE A 68 -14.98 -0.61 0.18
N VAL A 69 -14.34 0.37 0.82
CA VAL A 69 -14.57 1.79 0.50
C VAL A 69 -14.14 2.09 -0.94
N THR A 70 -13.05 1.49 -1.39
CA THR A 70 -12.61 1.61 -2.80
C THR A 70 -13.68 1.10 -3.75
N ASP A 71 -14.20 -0.11 -3.56
CA ASP A 71 -15.22 -0.68 -4.45
C ASP A 71 -16.50 0.18 -4.51
N LEU A 72 -16.94 0.70 -3.36
CA LEU A 72 -18.16 1.54 -3.27
C LEU A 72 -18.01 2.91 -3.96
N THR A 73 -16.79 3.35 -4.18
CA THR A 73 -16.50 4.69 -4.72
C THR A 73 -15.74 4.65 -6.04
N THR A 74 -15.52 3.45 -6.58
CA THR A 74 -14.85 3.24 -7.87
C THR A 74 -15.64 3.88 -9.01
N ILE A 75 -14.93 4.65 -9.85
CA ILE A 75 -15.43 5.25 -11.09
C ILE A 75 -14.76 4.67 -12.33
N GLN A 76 -13.64 3.97 -12.19
CA GLN A 76 -12.99 3.17 -13.23
C GLN A 76 -12.15 2.07 -12.58
N PHE A 77 -12.18 0.88 -13.16
CA PHE A 77 -11.37 -0.26 -12.71
C PHE A 77 -10.52 -0.84 -13.83
N ARG A 78 -9.26 -1.17 -13.53
CA ARG A 78 -8.36 -1.87 -14.44
C ARG A 78 -7.50 -2.89 -13.70
N MET A 79 -7.37 -4.08 -14.26
CA MET A 79 -6.37 -5.06 -13.83
C MET A 79 -5.07 -4.83 -14.62
N LEU A 80 -4.07 -4.26 -13.97
CA LEU A 80 -2.79 -3.97 -14.58
C LEU A 80 -1.93 -5.24 -14.74
N ASN A 81 -1.01 -5.22 -15.70
CA ASN A 81 -0.04 -6.29 -15.94
C ASN A 81 -0.64 -7.66 -16.31
N ARG A 82 -1.84 -7.72 -16.88
CA ARG A 82 -2.46 -9.00 -17.31
C ARG A 82 -1.52 -9.83 -18.21
N SER A 83 -0.78 -9.20 -19.11
CA SER A 83 0.17 -9.86 -20.01
C SER A 83 1.42 -10.44 -19.33
N LYS A 84 1.70 -10.05 -18.08
CA LYS A 84 2.89 -10.47 -17.33
C LYS A 84 2.64 -11.68 -16.40
N GLY A 85 1.44 -12.25 -16.44
CA GLY A 85 1.04 -13.39 -15.62
C GLY A 85 0.49 -13.01 -14.24
N ALA A 86 -0.23 -13.95 -13.62
CA ALA A 86 -1.04 -13.74 -12.42
C ALA A 86 -0.25 -13.20 -11.20
N ALA A 87 1.02 -13.59 -11.06
CA ALA A 87 1.89 -13.06 -10.01
C ALA A 87 2.14 -11.54 -10.09
N MET A 88 1.89 -10.94 -11.27
CA MET A 88 2.07 -9.51 -11.52
C MET A 88 0.74 -8.76 -11.66
N TRP A 89 -0.39 -9.46 -11.70
CA TRP A 89 -1.71 -8.84 -11.79
C TRP A 89 -1.95 -7.92 -10.60
N SER A 90 -2.33 -6.70 -10.89
CA SER A 90 -2.43 -5.65 -9.89
C SER A 90 -3.68 -4.82 -10.15
N PRO A 91 -4.73 -4.97 -9.32
CA PRO A 91 -5.95 -4.18 -9.48
C PRO A 91 -5.68 -2.71 -9.17
N ARG A 92 -6.31 -1.81 -9.95
CA ARG A 92 -6.29 -0.36 -9.77
C ARG A 92 -7.68 0.20 -10.04
N ALA A 93 -8.16 1.01 -9.12
CA ALA A 93 -9.41 1.75 -9.27
C ALA A 93 -9.16 3.25 -9.19
N GLN A 94 -9.74 4.00 -10.15
CA GLN A 94 -10.02 5.43 -9.95
C GLN A 94 -11.25 5.54 -9.07
N CYS A 95 -11.21 6.46 -8.11
CA CYS A 95 -12.28 6.66 -7.15
C CYS A 95 -12.84 8.10 -7.23
N ASP A 96 -14.11 8.25 -6.93
CA ASP A 96 -14.66 9.54 -6.56
C ASP A 96 -14.10 9.93 -5.19
N LYS A 97 -13.15 10.86 -5.16
CA LYS A 97 -12.40 11.22 -3.94
C LYS A 97 -13.27 11.80 -2.84
N TYR A 98 -14.35 12.49 -3.21
CA TYR A 98 -15.27 13.09 -2.23
C TYR A 98 -16.15 12.04 -1.60
N ARG A 99 -16.69 11.12 -2.41
CA ARG A 99 -17.44 9.97 -1.92
C ARG A 99 -16.56 9.03 -1.09
N PHE A 100 -15.27 8.88 -1.44
CA PHE A 100 -14.32 8.06 -0.69
C PHE A 100 -14.17 8.57 0.75
N SER A 101 -13.97 9.88 0.94
CA SER A 101 -13.89 10.48 2.28
C SER A 101 -15.23 10.41 3.04
N ALA A 102 -16.34 10.62 2.35
CA ALA A 102 -17.68 10.53 2.94
C ALA A 102 -18.02 9.11 3.38
N GLU A 103 -17.66 8.08 2.59
CA GLU A 103 -17.87 6.68 2.93
C GLU A 103 -17.00 6.25 4.12
N TRP A 104 -15.73 6.69 4.17
CA TRP A 104 -14.88 6.47 5.34
C TRP A 104 -15.50 7.09 6.59
N ARG A 105 -15.95 8.35 6.52
CA ARG A 105 -16.61 9.02 7.63
C ARG A 105 -17.82 8.23 8.11
N HIS A 106 -18.69 7.83 7.17
CA HIS A 106 -19.88 7.04 7.49
C HIS A 106 -19.51 5.76 8.27
N ARG A 107 -18.49 5.02 7.83
CA ARG A 107 -18.06 3.80 8.49
C ARG A 107 -17.47 4.04 9.86
N LEU A 108 -16.63 5.06 10.01
CA LEU A 108 -16.02 5.39 11.29
C LEU A 108 -17.05 5.83 12.32
N GLU A 109 -18.00 6.69 11.95
CA GLU A 109 -19.10 7.13 12.83
C GLU A 109 -20.02 5.98 13.28
N ASN A 110 -20.14 4.92 12.46
CA ASN A 110 -20.94 3.73 12.77
C ASN A 110 -20.13 2.57 13.37
N THR A 111 -18.84 2.77 13.65
CA THR A 111 -18.00 1.74 14.27
C THR A 111 -18.19 1.75 15.81
N LYS A 112 -18.61 0.62 16.36
CA LYS A 112 -18.75 0.47 17.82
C LYS A 112 -17.40 0.70 18.53
N ASN A 113 -17.40 1.30 19.69
CA ASN A 113 -16.23 1.63 20.52
C ASN A 113 -15.31 2.69 19.92
N LEU A 114 -15.63 3.27 18.77
CA LEU A 114 -14.87 4.35 18.14
C LEU A 114 -15.51 5.70 18.46
N TYR A 115 -14.70 6.61 18.96
CA TYR A 115 -15.04 8.01 19.24
C TYR A 115 -14.20 8.89 18.34
N ILE A 116 -14.75 10.01 17.90
CA ILE A 116 -14.08 10.95 17.01
C ILE A 116 -14.04 12.32 17.69
N TRP A 117 -12.90 13.00 17.57
CA TRP A 117 -12.73 14.36 18.07
C TRP A 117 -12.03 15.23 17.02
N GLN A 118 -12.61 16.38 16.73
CA GLN A 118 -12.03 17.32 15.76
C GLN A 118 -11.19 18.37 16.49
N ASP A 119 -9.88 18.18 16.44
CA ASP A 119 -8.87 19.14 16.92
C ASP A 119 -7.48 18.70 16.42
N SER A 120 -6.50 19.59 16.48
CA SER A 120 -5.09 19.27 16.23
C SER A 120 -4.43 18.80 17.53
N VAL A 121 -3.70 17.68 17.47
CA VAL A 121 -2.82 17.27 18.59
C VAL A 121 -1.50 18.03 18.48
N VAL A 122 -1.10 18.65 19.58
CA VAL A 122 0.14 19.45 19.67
C VAL A 122 1.18 18.84 20.61
N ASP A 123 0.79 17.88 21.47
CA ASP A 123 1.67 17.28 22.46
C ASP A 123 1.30 15.81 22.73
N ILE A 124 2.31 14.97 22.96
CA ILE A 124 2.16 13.60 23.43
C ILE A 124 2.75 13.54 24.84
N LEU A 125 1.92 13.15 25.79
CA LEU A 125 2.26 13.14 27.22
C LEU A 125 2.88 11.78 27.58
N PHE A 126 3.97 11.82 28.33
CA PHE A 126 4.70 10.64 28.78
C PHE A 126 4.76 10.56 30.29
N THR A 127 4.89 9.34 30.83
CA THR A 127 5.40 9.10 32.17
C THR A 127 6.88 8.73 32.05
N THR A 128 7.67 9.18 33.04
CA THR A 128 9.11 8.86 33.17
C THR A 128 9.37 7.79 34.19
N GLU A 129 8.33 7.14 34.71
CA GLU A 129 8.45 6.02 35.65
C GLU A 129 8.82 4.76 34.88
N GLY A 130 10.08 4.31 34.94
CA GLY A 130 10.59 3.14 34.26
C GLY A 130 11.89 3.40 33.49
N GLU A 131 12.38 2.37 32.80
CA GLU A 131 13.62 2.46 31.97
C GLU A 131 13.45 3.32 30.72
N LYS A 132 12.23 3.41 30.19
CA LYS A 132 11.88 4.18 29.00
C LYS A 132 10.64 5.03 29.26
N PRO A 133 10.52 6.20 28.59
CA PRO A 133 9.27 6.95 28.56
C PRO A 133 8.12 6.06 28.07
N ARG A 134 6.96 6.20 28.69
CA ARG A 134 5.73 5.49 28.30
C ARG A 134 4.63 6.51 28.01
N VAL A 135 3.86 6.28 26.96
CA VAL A 135 2.70 7.12 26.63
C VAL A 135 1.71 7.15 27.79
N LYS A 136 1.21 8.35 28.13
CA LYS A 136 0.15 8.60 29.10
C LYS A 136 -1.08 9.22 28.44
N GLY A 137 -0.92 9.99 27.37
CA GLY A 137 -2.01 10.69 26.73
C GLY A 137 -1.57 11.64 25.63
N VAL A 138 -2.50 12.47 25.19
CA VAL A 138 -2.26 13.54 24.20
C VAL A 138 -2.92 14.83 24.65
N LYS A 139 -2.37 15.98 24.18
CA LYS A 139 -2.95 17.31 24.38
C LYS A 139 -3.28 17.93 23.04
N THR A 140 -4.47 18.48 22.93
CA THR A 140 -4.92 19.17 21.71
C THR A 140 -4.58 20.66 21.74
N GLN A 141 -4.70 21.30 20.59
CA GLN A 141 -4.47 22.74 20.42
C GLN A 141 -5.42 23.58 21.28
N MET A 142 -6.66 23.13 21.45
CA MET A 142 -7.64 23.78 22.34
C MET A 142 -7.41 23.49 23.82
N GLY A 143 -6.31 22.80 24.17
CA GLY A 143 -5.90 22.53 25.55
C GLY A 143 -6.57 21.31 26.18
N VAL A 144 -7.38 20.55 25.46
CA VAL A 144 -8.02 19.33 25.96
C VAL A 144 -6.99 18.21 26.10
N VAL A 145 -6.99 17.53 27.23
CA VAL A 145 -6.12 16.37 27.51
C VAL A 145 -6.96 15.09 27.50
N PHE A 146 -6.48 14.11 26.76
CA PHE A 146 -7.02 12.76 26.72
C PHE A 146 -5.98 11.77 27.23
N GLU A 147 -6.35 10.95 28.19
CA GLU A 147 -5.51 9.88 28.72
C GLU A 147 -5.72 8.58 27.93
N THR A 148 -4.64 7.81 27.74
CA THR A 148 -4.69 6.55 27.00
C THR A 148 -3.56 5.60 27.39
N LYS A 149 -3.75 4.31 27.08
CA LYS A 149 -2.70 3.30 27.22
C LYS A 149 -1.75 3.29 26.02
N CYS A 150 -2.26 3.51 24.78
CA CYS A 150 -1.47 3.50 23.55
C CYS A 150 -1.83 4.67 22.64
N VAL A 151 -0.82 5.18 21.91
CA VAL A 151 -1.01 6.17 20.83
C VAL A 151 -0.51 5.61 19.51
N VAL A 152 -1.28 5.82 18.45
CA VAL A 152 -0.88 5.57 17.04
C VAL A 152 -0.77 6.91 16.32
N LEU A 153 0.45 7.31 15.94
CA LEU A 153 0.72 8.56 15.23
C LEU A 153 0.66 8.33 13.72
N THR A 154 -0.25 9.03 13.03
CA THR A 154 -0.52 8.89 11.60
C THR A 154 -0.64 10.25 10.90
N ALA A 155 0.24 11.19 11.26
CA ALA A 155 0.13 12.62 10.91
C ALA A 155 0.40 12.97 9.42
N GLY A 156 0.72 12.01 8.56
CA GLY A 156 0.88 12.24 7.11
C GLY A 156 1.96 13.28 6.78
N THR A 157 1.59 14.31 5.98
CA THR A 157 2.45 15.43 5.56
C THR A 157 2.28 16.68 6.44
N PHE A 158 1.64 16.55 7.61
CA PHE A 158 1.19 17.70 8.38
C PHE A 158 2.22 18.21 9.39
N LEU A 159 3.12 17.33 9.89
CA LEU A 159 4.13 17.73 10.88
C LEU A 159 5.13 18.69 10.25
N SER A 160 5.15 19.93 10.76
CA SER A 160 5.97 21.03 10.24
C SER A 160 5.84 21.20 8.72
N GLY A 161 4.63 20.97 8.18
CA GLY A 161 4.34 20.97 6.76
C GLY A 161 4.60 22.33 6.12
N LEU A 162 5.34 22.34 4.99
CA LEU A 162 5.70 23.55 4.25
C LEU A 162 5.54 23.31 2.75
N MET A 163 4.60 24.04 2.14
CA MET A 163 4.31 23.97 0.71
C MET A 163 5.14 24.99 -0.05
N HIS A 164 5.58 24.61 -1.28
CA HIS A 164 6.42 25.44 -2.16
C HIS A 164 5.84 25.49 -3.57
N CYS A 165 5.74 26.68 -4.16
CA CYS A 165 5.42 26.92 -5.56
C CYS A 165 6.28 28.07 -6.07
N GLY A 166 7.26 27.79 -6.92
CA GLY A 166 8.31 28.71 -7.28
C GLY A 166 9.07 29.20 -6.04
N ARG A 167 9.28 30.50 -5.93
CA ARG A 167 9.92 31.13 -4.77
C ARG A 167 8.97 31.36 -3.57
N GLN A 168 7.69 31.03 -3.71
CA GLN A 168 6.71 31.20 -2.65
C GLN A 168 6.61 29.97 -1.78
N SER A 169 6.48 30.17 -0.47
CA SER A 169 6.26 29.11 0.52
C SER A 169 5.12 29.47 1.45
N ALA A 170 4.35 28.47 1.85
CA ALA A 170 3.27 28.61 2.81
C ALA A 170 3.23 27.41 3.76
N THR A 171 3.02 27.66 5.06
CA THR A 171 2.81 26.58 6.03
C THR A 171 1.50 25.87 5.74
N GLY A 172 1.50 24.52 5.76
CA GLY A 172 0.31 23.72 5.52
C GLY A 172 0.68 22.26 5.29
N GLY A 173 -0.20 21.33 5.66
CA GLY A 173 -0.05 19.90 5.38
C GLY A 173 -0.44 19.52 3.94
N ARG A 174 -1.34 20.32 3.34
CA ARG A 174 -1.74 20.33 1.92
C ARG A 174 -2.48 21.65 1.64
N ALA A 175 -2.76 21.91 0.35
CA ALA A 175 -3.46 23.14 -0.04
C ALA A 175 -4.82 23.24 0.68
N GLY A 176 -5.01 24.36 1.41
CA GLY A 176 -6.20 24.65 2.20
C GLY A 176 -6.25 24.04 3.60
N ASP A 177 -5.21 23.33 4.04
CA ASP A 177 -5.14 22.74 5.39
C ASP A 177 -3.91 23.22 6.15
N ALA A 178 -4.08 23.55 7.43
CA ALA A 178 -2.99 23.97 8.30
C ALA A 178 -1.95 22.87 8.53
N ALA A 179 -0.72 23.28 8.84
CA ALA A 179 0.29 22.37 9.36
C ALA A 179 0.08 22.09 10.86
N SER A 180 0.63 20.99 11.36
CA SER A 180 0.64 20.63 12.78
C SER A 180 2.04 20.85 13.35
N PHE A 181 2.12 21.49 14.52
CA PHE A 181 3.36 21.79 15.21
C PHE A 181 3.31 21.23 16.65
N GLY A 182 4.48 21.09 17.27
CA GLY A 182 4.64 20.66 18.66
C GLY A 182 5.05 19.19 18.78
N ILE A 183 4.36 18.25 18.14
CA ILE A 183 4.63 16.80 18.25
C ILE A 183 6.09 16.46 17.91
N THR A 184 6.62 17.01 16.81
CA THR A 184 8.01 16.74 16.39
C THR A 184 9.01 17.09 17.47
N GLU A 185 8.90 18.26 18.08
CA GLU A 185 9.82 18.71 19.14
C GLU A 185 9.71 17.85 20.39
N VAL A 186 8.49 17.47 20.76
CA VAL A 186 8.24 16.57 21.91
C VAL A 186 8.93 15.23 21.69
N LEU A 187 8.77 14.62 20.51
CA LEU A 187 9.39 13.34 20.19
C LEU A 187 10.91 13.43 20.09
N LYS A 188 11.44 14.52 19.49
CA LYS A 188 12.88 14.78 19.43
C LYS A 188 13.50 14.90 20.82
N ASN A 189 12.84 15.61 21.73
CA ASN A 189 13.27 15.72 23.13
C ASN A 189 13.23 14.40 23.89
N ALA A 190 12.36 13.47 23.45
CA ALA A 190 12.30 12.10 23.98
C ALA A 190 13.28 11.13 23.29
N GLY A 191 14.22 11.64 22.46
CA GLY A 191 15.27 10.86 21.82
C GLY A 191 14.91 10.20 20.50
N VAL A 192 13.76 10.56 19.88
CA VAL A 192 13.38 10.05 18.56
C VAL A 192 14.11 10.84 17.47
N GLU A 193 14.79 10.15 16.56
CA GLU A 193 15.42 10.78 15.38
C GLU A 193 14.34 11.32 14.43
N VAL A 194 14.57 12.51 13.88
CA VAL A 194 13.67 13.21 12.96
C VAL A 194 14.42 13.55 11.68
N GLY A 195 13.77 13.36 10.53
CA GLY A 195 14.26 13.81 9.24
C GLY A 195 13.18 14.58 8.47
N ARG A 196 13.55 15.09 7.29
CA ARG A 196 12.63 15.80 6.38
C ARG A 196 12.50 15.03 5.08
N MET A 197 11.27 14.88 4.61
CA MET A 197 10.95 14.34 3.28
C MET A 197 10.11 15.31 2.48
N LYS A 198 10.10 15.11 1.18
CA LYS A 198 9.36 15.94 0.22
C LYS A 198 8.49 15.04 -0.65
N THR A 199 7.29 15.49 -0.95
CA THR A 199 6.45 14.98 -2.05
C THR A 199 5.91 16.14 -2.86
N GLY A 200 5.07 15.87 -3.87
CA GLY A 200 4.48 16.92 -4.69
C GLY A 200 3.19 16.46 -5.35
N THR A 201 2.45 17.41 -5.89
CA THR A 201 1.21 17.18 -6.60
C THR A 201 1.11 18.11 -7.83
N PRO A 202 0.46 17.71 -8.94
CA PRO A 202 0.22 18.57 -10.08
C PRO A 202 -0.93 19.55 -9.84
N ALA A 203 -1.08 20.49 -10.76
CA ALA A 203 -2.25 21.36 -10.85
C ALA A 203 -3.55 20.55 -10.95
N ARG A 204 -4.64 21.15 -10.53
CA ARG A 204 -6.00 20.63 -10.76
C ARG A 204 -6.65 21.43 -11.85
N LEU A 205 -7.14 20.73 -12.88
CA LEU A 205 -7.64 21.29 -14.12
C LEU A 205 -9.17 21.35 -14.09
N ASP A 206 -9.73 22.38 -14.76
CA ASP A 206 -11.17 22.53 -14.96
C ASP A 206 -11.61 21.85 -16.26
N ALA A 207 -12.34 20.76 -16.16
CA ALA A 207 -12.81 19.96 -17.29
C ALA A 207 -13.60 20.75 -18.34
N ARG A 208 -14.27 21.85 -17.94
CA ARG A 208 -15.06 22.70 -18.85
C ARG A 208 -14.20 23.41 -19.89
N THR A 209 -12.90 23.45 -19.67
CA THR A 209 -11.92 24.17 -20.50
C THR A 209 -10.91 23.22 -21.16
N ILE A 210 -11.21 21.92 -21.18
CA ILE A 210 -10.39 20.87 -21.78
C ILE A 210 -11.09 20.41 -23.07
N ASP A 211 -10.33 20.34 -24.17
CA ASP A 211 -10.80 19.74 -25.42
C ASP A 211 -10.58 18.22 -25.38
N PHE A 212 -11.58 17.50 -24.88
CA PHE A 212 -11.54 16.04 -24.80
C PHE A 212 -11.61 15.36 -26.17
N GLU A 213 -12.10 16.03 -27.21
CA GLU A 213 -12.17 15.45 -28.56
C GLU A 213 -10.77 15.31 -29.18
N ALA A 214 -9.83 16.15 -28.78
CA ALA A 214 -8.43 16.07 -29.18
C ALA A 214 -7.63 14.98 -28.41
N LEU A 215 -8.20 14.34 -27.39
CA LEU A 215 -7.49 13.41 -26.50
C LEU A 215 -7.90 11.97 -26.72
N GLU A 216 -6.95 11.04 -26.50
CA GLU A 216 -7.18 9.60 -26.56
C GLU A 216 -7.81 9.09 -25.23
N PRO A 217 -9.05 8.56 -25.26
CA PRO A 217 -9.69 8.04 -24.06
C PRO A 217 -9.08 6.68 -23.66
N GLN A 218 -8.84 6.49 -22.37
CA GLN A 218 -8.45 5.23 -21.78
C GLN A 218 -9.58 4.68 -20.91
N TYR A 219 -10.26 3.68 -21.41
CA TYR A 219 -11.38 3.03 -20.73
C TYR A 219 -10.91 2.04 -19.64
N GLY A 220 -11.80 1.76 -18.71
CA GLY A 220 -11.65 0.66 -17.76
C GLY A 220 -11.80 -0.72 -18.41
N ASP A 221 -11.59 -1.79 -17.62
CA ASP A 221 -11.82 -3.15 -18.10
C ASP A 221 -13.30 -3.35 -18.44
N GLU A 222 -13.61 -4.05 -19.54
CA GLU A 222 -15.00 -4.38 -19.94
C GLU A 222 -15.70 -5.26 -18.90
N ASN A 223 -14.95 -6.19 -18.30
CA ASN A 223 -15.41 -7.05 -17.23
C ASN A 223 -14.60 -6.76 -15.96
N PRO A 224 -14.92 -5.67 -15.26
CA PRO A 224 -14.18 -5.28 -14.08
C PRO A 224 -14.39 -6.28 -12.94
N THR A 225 -13.35 -6.50 -12.15
CA THR A 225 -13.44 -7.17 -10.85
C THR A 225 -13.53 -6.13 -9.74
N LYS A 226 -13.29 -6.52 -8.50
CA LYS A 226 -13.32 -5.64 -7.34
C LYS A 226 -12.17 -5.96 -6.38
N PHE A 227 -11.91 -5.07 -5.41
CA PHE A 227 -10.89 -5.29 -4.40
C PHE A 227 -11.35 -6.21 -3.27
N SER A 228 -12.56 -5.99 -2.76
CA SER A 228 -13.02 -6.69 -1.56
C SER A 228 -13.50 -8.12 -1.86
N PHE A 229 -13.15 -9.05 -0.97
CA PHE A 229 -13.73 -10.41 -0.93
C PHE A 229 -15.13 -10.44 -0.29
N SER A 230 -15.61 -9.32 0.25
CA SER A 230 -16.95 -9.20 0.85
C SER A 230 -18.06 -9.14 -0.19
N ASP A 231 -19.23 -9.69 0.11
CA ASP A 231 -20.45 -9.53 -0.70
C ASP A 231 -21.13 -8.16 -0.53
N GLU A 232 -20.62 -7.33 0.37
CA GLU A 232 -21.11 -5.97 0.58
C GLU A 232 -20.90 -5.07 -0.64
N THR A 233 -19.92 -5.43 -1.48
CA THR A 233 -19.58 -4.68 -2.69
C THR A 233 -19.77 -5.50 -3.95
N THR A 234 -19.98 -4.80 -5.07
CA THR A 234 -20.05 -5.38 -6.41
C THR A 234 -19.09 -4.64 -7.35
N PRO A 235 -18.63 -5.27 -8.44
CA PRO A 235 -17.87 -4.57 -9.46
C PRO A 235 -18.60 -3.33 -9.98
N VAL A 236 -17.83 -2.30 -10.33
CA VAL A 236 -18.37 -1.06 -10.93
C VAL A 236 -19.09 -1.38 -12.25
N LYS A 237 -20.25 -0.76 -12.48
CA LYS A 237 -21.05 -0.98 -13.69
C LYS A 237 -20.83 0.10 -14.73
N GLU A 238 -20.84 1.36 -14.30
CA GLU A 238 -20.64 2.52 -15.17
C GLU A 238 -19.28 3.12 -14.89
N GLN A 239 -18.47 3.31 -15.94
CA GLN A 239 -17.09 3.74 -15.80
C GLN A 239 -16.83 5.02 -16.58
N LEU A 240 -16.08 5.95 -15.97
CA LEU A 240 -15.56 7.14 -16.63
C LEU A 240 -14.19 6.83 -17.27
N PRO A 241 -13.89 7.35 -18.49
CA PRO A 241 -12.57 7.26 -19.06
C PRO A 241 -11.58 8.18 -18.34
N CYS A 242 -10.31 7.77 -18.31
CA CYS A 242 -9.18 8.69 -18.23
C CYS A 242 -8.74 9.06 -19.65
N PHE A 243 -7.85 10.04 -19.79
CA PHE A 243 -7.35 10.43 -21.11
C PHE A 243 -5.83 10.45 -21.13
N LEU A 244 -5.26 10.03 -22.25
CA LEU A 244 -3.82 10.13 -22.48
C LEU A 244 -3.47 11.52 -22.99
N VAL A 245 -2.41 12.08 -22.42
CA VAL A 245 -1.89 13.40 -22.74
C VAL A 245 -0.36 13.30 -22.82
N TYR A 246 0.25 14.07 -23.68
CA TYR A 246 1.70 14.03 -23.89
C TYR A 246 2.32 15.42 -23.78
N THR A 247 3.47 15.52 -23.12
CA THR A 247 4.32 16.71 -23.24
C THR A 247 5.02 16.72 -24.59
N SER A 248 5.49 17.88 -25.00
CA SER A 248 6.30 18.09 -26.21
C SER A 248 7.62 18.80 -25.85
N LYS A 249 8.52 18.91 -26.82
CA LYS A 249 9.76 19.70 -26.66
C LYS A 249 9.44 21.14 -26.25
N GLU A 250 8.40 21.74 -26.83
CA GLU A 250 8.00 23.12 -26.50
C GLU A 250 7.53 23.27 -25.06
N VAL A 251 6.78 22.27 -24.55
CA VAL A 251 6.41 22.17 -23.12
C VAL A 251 7.66 22.08 -22.25
N HIS A 252 8.63 21.22 -22.65
CA HIS A 252 9.88 21.03 -21.89
C HIS A 252 10.72 22.31 -21.85
N ASP A 253 10.85 23.03 -22.98
CA ASP A 253 11.62 24.28 -23.06
C ASP A 253 10.97 25.37 -22.18
N THR A 254 9.63 25.41 -22.14
CA THR A 254 8.90 26.31 -21.24
C THR A 254 9.17 26.00 -19.77
N LEU A 255 9.08 24.73 -19.37
CA LEU A 255 9.33 24.29 -18.00
C LEU A 255 10.77 24.59 -17.55
N ARG A 256 11.77 24.39 -18.45
CA ARG A 256 13.19 24.68 -18.14
C ARG A 256 13.46 26.14 -17.81
N ARG A 257 12.67 27.08 -18.36
CA ARG A 257 12.77 28.51 -18.02
C ARG A 257 12.52 28.80 -16.53
N GLY A 258 11.75 27.94 -15.87
CA GLY A 258 11.46 28.07 -14.45
C GLY A 258 12.44 27.39 -13.49
N PHE A 259 13.50 26.73 -13.98
CA PHE A 259 14.40 25.92 -13.15
C PHE A 259 15.17 26.73 -12.11
N GLU A 260 15.55 27.98 -12.41
CA GLU A 260 16.22 28.86 -11.46
C GLU A 260 15.31 29.25 -10.26
N ASP A 261 13.99 29.27 -10.49
CA ASP A 261 12.99 29.55 -9.47
C ASP A 261 12.41 28.28 -8.81
N SER A 262 12.89 27.10 -9.23
CA SER A 262 12.45 25.83 -8.66
C SER A 262 13.02 25.65 -7.25
N PRO A 263 12.17 25.44 -6.24
CA PRO A 263 12.63 25.19 -4.87
C PRO A 263 13.43 23.87 -4.75
N LEU A 264 13.29 22.96 -5.74
CA LEU A 264 14.07 21.73 -5.84
C LEU A 264 15.52 21.97 -6.27
N PHE A 265 15.78 23.01 -7.10
CA PHE A 265 17.08 23.24 -7.71
C PHE A 265 17.85 24.40 -7.09
N ASN A 266 17.14 25.35 -6.44
CA ASN A 266 17.74 26.50 -5.78
C ASN A 266 18.17 26.23 -4.32
N GLY A 267 17.98 24.99 -3.82
CA GLY A 267 18.37 24.58 -2.46
C GLY A 267 17.38 24.96 -1.35
N THR A 268 16.21 25.51 -1.68
CA THR A 268 15.17 25.83 -0.69
C THR A 268 14.62 24.56 -0.05
N ILE A 269 14.32 23.54 -0.85
CA ILE A 269 13.88 22.22 -0.37
C ILE A 269 15.11 21.43 0.06
N GLN A 270 15.13 21.00 1.32
CA GLN A 270 16.15 20.13 1.90
C GLN A 270 15.71 18.67 1.96
N GLY A 271 14.41 18.41 1.91
CA GLY A 271 13.81 17.09 1.97
C GLY A 271 14.06 16.28 0.69
N ILE A 272 14.32 14.98 0.83
CA ILE A 272 14.52 14.06 -0.29
C ILE A 272 13.15 13.69 -0.88
N GLY A 273 13.05 13.79 -2.22
CA GLY A 273 11.82 13.45 -2.96
C GLY A 273 11.75 12.00 -3.42
N PRO A 274 10.55 11.51 -3.79
CA PRO A 274 10.37 10.13 -4.21
C PRO A 274 10.94 9.88 -5.62
N ARG A 275 11.81 8.89 -5.74
CA ARG A 275 12.44 8.47 -7.01
C ARG A 275 11.44 8.00 -8.07
N TYR A 276 10.37 7.34 -7.64
CA TYR A 276 9.40 6.68 -8.54
C TYR A 276 8.13 7.50 -8.81
N CYS A 277 8.05 8.70 -8.29
CA CYS A 277 7.05 9.70 -8.65
C CYS A 277 7.76 11.06 -8.74
N PRO A 278 8.74 11.19 -9.67
CA PRO A 278 9.50 12.41 -9.81
C PRO A 278 8.57 13.52 -10.29
N SER A 279 8.89 14.75 -9.90
CA SER A 279 8.26 15.93 -10.50
C SER A 279 8.58 15.99 -12.00
N ILE A 280 7.85 16.81 -12.74
CA ILE A 280 8.15 16.99 -14.17
C ILE A 280 9.54 17.59 -14.36
N GLU A 281 9.97 18.46 -13.45
CA GLU A 281 11.33 19.04 -13.43
C GLU A 281 12.41 17.96 -13.28
N ASP A 282 12.22 17.01 -12.36
CA ASP A 282 13.12 15.87 -12.15
C ASP A 282 13.18 14.96 -13.38
N LYS A 283 12.03 14.74 -14.03
CA LYS A 283 11.99 13.96 -15.29
C LYS A 283 12.79 14.63 -16.39
N LEU A 284 12.64 15.95 -16.56
CA LEU A 284 13.36 16.72 -17.58
C LEU A 284 14.86 16.78 -17.33
N ARG A 285 15.30 16.66 -16.09
CA ARG A 285 16.73 16.56 -15.73
C ARG A 285 17.26 15.14 -15.93
N THR A 286 16.54 14.14 -15.44
CA THR A 286 16.99 12.74 -15.44
C THR A 286 16.88 12.09 -16.82
N PHE A 287 15.89 12.48 -17.62
CA PHE A 287 15.59 11.96 -18.95
C PHE A 287 15.59 13.08 -20.00
N ALA A 288 16.66 13.87 -20.01
CA ALA A 288 16.79 15.07 -20.84
C ALA A 288 16.63 14.80 -22.34
N ASP A 289 17.00 13.60 -22.80
CA ASP A 289 16.95 13.18 -24.21
C ASP A 289 15.55 12.76 -24.69
N LYS A 290 14.58 12.64 -23.76
CA LYS A 290 13.20 12.30 -24.15
C LYS A 290 12.48 13.53 -24.65
N GLU A 291 11.95 13.45 -25.87
CA GLU A 291 11.19 14.54 -26.50
C GLU A 291 9.79 14.69 -25.94
N GLN A 292 9.22 13.61 -25.34
CA GLN A 292 7.89 13.62 -24.75
C GLN A 292 7.78 12.71 -23.52
N HIS A 293 6.87 13.06 -22.62
CA HIS A 293 6.44 12.24 -21.48
C HIS A 293 4.94 12.01 -21.56
N GLN A 294 4.52 10.77 -21.37
CA GLN A 294 3.12 10.40 -21.24
C GLN A 294 2.58 10.85 -19.89
N LEU A 295 1.40 11.45 -19.91
CA LEU A 295 0.63 11.88 -18.77
C LEU A 295 -0.77 11.25 -18.82
N PHE A 296 -1.48 11.27 -17.69
CA PHE A 296 -2.85 10.79 -17.61
C PHE A 296 -3.73 11.88 -17.00
N LEU A 297 -4.79 12.20 -17.68
CA LEU A 297 -5.83 13.09 -17.19
C LEU A 297 -6.91 12.23 -16.52
N GLU A 298 -7.04 12.38 -15.22
CA GLU A 298 -7.84 11.49 -14.36
C GLU A 298 -8.98 12.29 -13.70
N PRO A 299 -10.26 11.91 -13.87
CA PRO A 299 -11.38 12.57 -13.19
C PRO A 299 -11.28 12.35 -11.67
N GLU A 300 -11.52 13.39 -10.88
CA GLU A 300 -11.49 13.31 -9.42
C GLU A 300 -12.84 12.91 -8.78
N GLY A 301 -13.87 12.67 -9.60
CA GLY A 301 -15.17 12.21 -9.15
C GLY A 301 -16.25 12.30 -10.22
N ASN A 302 -17.44 11.74 -9.93
CA ASN A 302 -18.59 11.73 -10.85
C ASN A 302 -19.33 13.07 -10.94
N THR A 303 -19.20 13.91 -9.92
CA THR A 303 -20.00 15.14 -9.77
C THR A 303 -19.16 16.40 -9.70
N THR A 304 -17.89 16.32 -10.11
CA THR A 304 -16.95 17.44 -10.15
C THR A 304 -16.35 17.60 -11.53
N ASN A 305 -16.03 18.85 -11.88
CA ASN A 305 -15.23 19.17 -13.08
C ASN A 305 -13.73 19.19 -12.79
N GLU A 306 -13.30 18.71 -11.62
CA GLU A 306 -11.89 18.69 -11.23
C GLU A 306 -11.20 17.47 -11.84
N TYR A 307 -10.10 17.70 -12.58
CA TYR A 307 -9.26 16.67 -13.15
C TYR A 307 -7.83 16.77 -12.61
N TYR A 308 -7.25 15.60 -12.36
CA TYR A 308 -5.87 15.40 -11.92
C TYR A 308 -4.97 15.08 -13.12
N LEU A 309 -3.87 15.80 -13.29
CA LEU A 309 -2.91 15.55 -14.36
C LEU A 309 -1.75 14.68 -13.85
N ASN A 310 -1.95 13.37 -13.85
CA ASN A 310 -0.97 12.41 -13.36
C ASN A 310 0.30 12.42 -14.20
N GLY A 311 1.44 12.55 -13.52
CA GLY A 311 2.77 12.61 -14.16
C GLY A 311 3.31 14.01 -14.38
N PHE A 312 2.52 15.07 -14.09
CA PHE A 312 2.89 16.49 -14.21
C PHE A 312 3.02 17.20 -12.86
N SER A 313 3.41 16.45 -11.80
CA SER A 313 3.69 17.08 -10.51
C SER A 313 4.80 18.13 -10.66
N SER A 314 4.58 19.34 -10.16
CA SER A 314 5.50 20.46 -10.33
C SER A 314 5.50 21.38 -9.11
N SER A 315 6.66 21.97 -8.83
CA SER A 315 6.82 23.06 -7.87
C SER A 315 7.30 24.35 -8.52
N LEU A 316 7.33 24.42 -9.85
CA LEU A 316 7.68 25.61 -10.61
C LEU A 316 6.72 26.77 -10.34
N PRO A 317 7.12 28.02 -10.63
CA PRO A 317 6.23 29.17 -10.54
C PRO A 317 4.92 28.96 -11.30
N TYR A 318 3.81 29.48 -10.76
CA TYR A 318 2.48 29.34 -11.34
C TYR A 318 2.43 29.72 -12.84
N GLN A 319 3.06 30.85 -13.22
CA GLN A 319 3.09 31.32 -14.61
C GLN A 319 3.71 30.31 -15.55
N ILE A 320 4.81 29.69 -15.13
CA ILE A 320 5.51 28.65 -15.92
C ILE A 320 4.64 27.40 -16.04
N GLN A 321 3.95 27.00 -14.96
CA GLN A 321 3.02 25.87 -15.02
C GLN A 321 1.91 26.13 -16.03
N MET A 322 1.28 27.33 -16.01
CA MET A 322 0.22 27.70 -16.94
C MET A 322 0.69 27.76 -18.38
N GLU A 323 1.80 28.47 -18.65
CA GLU A 323 2.36 28.53 -20.00
C GLU A 323 2.68 27.14 -20.56
N ALA A 324 3.20 26.24 -19.74
CA ALA A 324 3.50 24.88 -20.14
C ALA A 324 2.23 24.04 -20.41
N LEU A 325 1.21 24.20 -19.59
CA LEU A 325 -0.09 23.52 -19.77
C LEU A 325 -0.76 23.94 -21.07
N HIS A 326 -0.77 25.23 -21.41
CA HIS A 326 -1.35 25.77 -22.65
C HIS A 326 -0.62 25.32 -23.93
N LYS A 327 0.52 24.64 -23.82
CA LYS A 327 1.25 24.05 -24.95
C LYS A 327 1.02 22.54 -25.10
N ILE A 328 0.16 21.98 -24.27
CA ILE A 328 -0.23 20.58 -24.34
C ILE A 328 -1.51 20.46 -25.15
N VAL A 329 -1.52 19.57 -26.14
CA VAL A 329 -2.70 19.30 -26.99
C VAL A 329 -3.91 18.98 -26.14
N GLY A 330 -5.03 19.68 -26.40
CA GLY A 330 -6.29 19.57 -25.65
C GLY A 330 -6.33 20.38 -24.35
N LEU A 331 -5.25 21.09 -23.98
CA LEU A 331 -5.17 21.93 -22.79
C LEU A 331 -4.84 23.39 -23.13
N GLU A 332 -4.98 23.81 -24.38
CA GLU A 332 -4.59 25.14 -24.87
C GLU A 332 -5.30 26.27 -24.12
N ASP A 333 -6.58 26.06 -23.78
CA ASP A 333 -7.41 27.02 -23.08
C ASP A 333 -7.70 26.63 -21.61
N VAL A 334 -6.91 25.67 -21.05
CA VAL A 334 -7.19 25.09 -19.74
C VAL A 334 -7.10 26.13 -18.62
N HIS A 335 -8.13 26.15 -17.77
CA HIS A 335 -8.11 26.83 -16.47
C HIS A 335 -7.75 25.84 -15.37
N ILE A 336 -7.15 26.32 -14.29
CA ILE A 336 -6.83 25.50 -13.13
C ILE A 336 -7.54 26.01 -11.87
N TYR A 337 -7.97 25.08 -11.03
CA TYR A 337 -8.51 25.39 -9.70
C TYR A 337 -7.40 25.73 -8.69
N ARG A 338 -6.22 25.12 -8.83
CA ARG A 338 -5.02 25.37 -8.02
C ARG A 338 -3.76 24.88 -8.71
N PRO A 339 -2.61 25.54 -8.48
CA PRO A 339 -1.34 25.11 -9.06
C PRO A 339 -0.83 23.81 -8.45
N GLY A 340 0.12 23.16 -9.12
CA GLY A 340 0.99 22.15 -8.54
C GLY A 340 1.91 22.77 -7.48
N TYR A 341 2.30 21.97 -6.49
CA TYR A 341 3.23 22.39 -5.45
C TYR A 341 4.00 21.19 -4.90
N ALA A 342 5.19 21.47 -4.34
CA ALA A 342 5.88 20.52 -3.48
C ALA A 342 5.49 20.76 -2.02
N ILE A 343 5.57 19.71 -1.21
CA ILE A 343 5.40 19.80 0.23
C ILE A 343 6.54 19.08 0.94
N GLU A 344 7.17 19.75 1.89
CA GLU A 344 8.09 19.20 2.85
C GLU A 344 7.40 18.96 4.19
N TYR A 345 7.80 17.89 4.87
CA TYR A 345 7.23 17.49 6.16
C TYR A 345 8.22 16.67 6.98
N ASP A 346 8.01 16.61 8.29
CA ASP A 346 8.82 15.80 9.18
C ASP A 346 8.41 14.33 9.08
N TYR A 347 9.42 13.44 9.09
CA TYR A 347 9.24 12.00 9.20
C TYR A 347 10.19 11.44 10.25
N PHE A 348 9.91 10.24 10.72
CA PHE A 348 10.72 9.53 11.69
C PHE A 348 11.34 8.30 11.03
N PRO A 349 12.69 8.19 10.97
CA PRO A 349 13.35 7.02 10.39
C PRO A 349 12.79 5.72 10.95
N PRO A 350 12.22 4.83 10.11
CA PRO A 350 11.47 3.66 10.59
C PRO A 350 12.33 2.56 11.21
N THR A 351 13.65 2.65 11.09
CA THR A 351 14.60 1.77 11.82
C THR A 351 14.49 1.90 13.34
N GLN A 352 13.86 2.97 13.83
CA GLN A 352 13.53 3.19 15.24
C GLN A 352 12.28 2.44 15.71
N LEU A 353 11.64 1.68 14.83
CA LEU A 353 10.45 0.88 15.12
C LEU A 353 10.79 -0.59 15.19
N THR A 354 9.98 -1.30 15.94
CA THR A 354 9.91 -2.77 15.90
C THR A 354 9.05 -3.22 14.71
N HIS A 355 9.03 -4.50 14.39
CA HIS A 355 8.15 -5.06 13.34
C HIS A 355 6.65 -4.94 13.68
N SER A 356 6.31 -4.65 14.93
CA SER A 356 4.93 -4.30 15.31
C SER A 356 4.56 -2.85 15.07
N LEU A 357 5.49 -2.03 14.56
CA LEU A 357 5.42 -0.58 14.39
C LEU A 357 5.42 0.21 15.71
N GLU A 358 5.74 -0.42 16.85
CA GLU A 358 5.97 0.24 18.12
C GLU A 358 7.36 0.89 18.16
N SER A 359 7.46 2.08 18.76
CA SER A 359 8.73 2.79 18.96
C SER A 359 9.68 1.99 19.86
N LYS A 360 10.96 1.95 19.50
CA LYS A 360 12.02 1.40 20.35
C LYS A 360 12.41 2.34 21.50
N HIS A 361 12.09 3.64 21.39
CA HIS A 361 12.44 4.68 22.36
C HIS A 361 11.33 4.95 23.39
N ILE A 362 10.05 4.83 22.97
CA ILE A 362 8.88 5.19 23.77
C ILE A 362 7.91 4.03 23.78
N GLU A 363 7.61 3.51 24.96
CA GLU A 363 6.65 2.41 25.11
C GLU A 363 5.23 2.85 24.74
N ASN A 364 4.47 1.97 24.08
CA ASN A 364 3.07 2.15 23.70
C ASN A 364 2.83 3.27 22.68
N LEU A 365 3.88 3.74 22.00
CA LEU A 365 3.79 4.67 20.87
C LEU A 365 4.04 3.94 19.55
N TYR A 366 3.07 4.01 18.64
CA TYR A 366 3.12 3.41 17.31
C TYR A 366 3.15 4.48 16.24
N PHE A 367 3.86 4.21 15.14
CA PHE A 367 3.91 5.10 13.98
C PHE A 367 3.41 4.37 12.76
N ALA A 368 2.55 5.00 11.95
CA ALA A 368 2.05 4.39 10.73
C ALA A 368 1.84 5.40 9.60
N GLY A 369 2.12 4.94 8.39
CA GLY A 369 1.93 5.73 7.18
C GLY A 369 3.11 6.62 6.83
N GLN A 370 2.82 7.81 6.31
CA GLN A 370 3.82 8.68 5.72
C GLN A 370 4.86 9.21 6.71
N VAL A 371 4.53 9.27 7.99
CA VAL A 371 5.47 9.61 9.09
C VAL A 371 6.64 8.63 9.20
N ASN A 372 6.51 7.42 8.64
CA ASN A 372 7.57 6.41 8.53
C ASN A 372 8.37 6.51 7.22
N GLY A 373 8.21 7.62 6.46
CA GLY A 373 8.91 7.82 5.20
C GLY A 373 8.36 7.01 4.02
N THR A 374 7.10 6.59 4.06
CA THR A 374 6.44 5.97 2.90
C THR A 374 5.63 6.98 2.09
N THR A 375 5.41 6.70 0.80
CA THR A 375 4.48 7.46 -0.05
C THR A 375 3.50 6.53 -0.75
N GLY A 376 2.23 6.62 -0.34
CA GLY A 376 1.10 5.89 -0.93
C GLY A 376 0.02 5.63 0.09
N TYR A 377 -1.22 5.67 -0.39
CA TYR A 377 -2.41 5.44 0.44
C TYR A 377 -2.46 4.02 0.97
N GLU A 378 -2.07 3.06 0.14
CA GLU A 378 -2.09 1.63 0.40
C GLU A 378 -1.04 1.24 1.44
N GLU A 379 0.18 1.78 1.30
CA GLU A 379 1.25 1.59 2.29
C GLU A 379 0.87 2.20 3.64
N ALA A 380 0.20 3.35 3.62
CA ALA A 380 -0.29 4.00 4.84
C ALA A 380 -1.40 3.18 5.51
N ALA A 381 -2.40 2.73 4.73
CA ALA A 381 -3.50 1.91 5.21
C ALA A 381 -3.02 0.59 5.82
N ALA A 382 -2.08 -0.10 5.17
CA ALA A 382 -1.49 -1.35 5.65
C ALA A 382 -0.77 -1.19 6.99
N GLN A 383 0.06 -0.15 7.10
CA GLN A 383 0.75 0.17 8.36
C GLN A 383 -0.25 0.55 9.45
N GLY A 384 -1.27 1.35 9.10
CA GLY A 384 -2.33 1.75 10.02
C GLY A 384 -3.09 0.56 10.58
N LEU A 385 -3.53 -0.35 9.69
CA LEU A 385 -4.23 -1.58 10.09
C LEU A 385 -3.40 -2.38 11.10
N LEU A 386 -2.12 -2.64 10.78
CA LEU A 386 -1.28 -3.44 11.68
C LEU A 386 -0.94 -2.71 12.99
N ALA A 387 -0.69 -1.40 12.94
CA ALA A 387 -0.45 -0.60 14.14
C ALA A 387 -1.70 -0.57 15.07
N GLY A 388 -2.89 -0.44 14.50
CA GLY A 388 -4.16 -0.50 15.26
C GLY A 388 -4.39 -1.86 15.89
N ILE A 389 -4.17 -2.95 15.17
CA ILE A 389 -4.23 -4.33 15.69
C ILE A 389 -3.24 -4.48 16.86
N ASN A 390 -2.00 -4.08 16.67
CA ASN A 390 -0.94 -4.26 17.69
C ASN A 390 -1.14 -3.34 18.90
N ALA A 391 -1.61 -2.12 18.71
CA ALA A 391 -1.98 -1.23 19.81
C ALA A 391 -3.10 -1.85 20.68
N HIS A 392 -4.16 -2.39 20.05
CA HIS A 392 -5.22 -3.13 20.77
C HIS A 392 -4.62 -4.30 21.56
N ARG A 393 -3.85 -5.18 20.91
CA ARG A 393 -3.24 -6.36 21.57
C ARG A 393 -2.36 -5.98 22.77
N LYS A 394 -1.60 -4.90 22.64
CA LYS A 394 -0.79 -4.35 23.74
C LYS A 394 -1.66 -3.95 24.94
N THR A 395 -2.83 -3.34 24.72
CA THR A 395 -3.72 -2.91 25.81
C THR A 395 -4.30 -4.05 26.63
N ILE A 396 -4.38 -5.26 26.04
CA ILE A 396 -4.89 -6.48 26.69
C ILE A 396 -3.76 -7.47 27.06
N GLY A 397 -2.50 -7.09 26.91
CA GLY A 397 -1.35 -7.90 27.29
C GLY A 397 -1.03 -9.08 26.35
N GLU A 398 -1.52 -9.05 25.10
CA GLU A 398 -1.23 -10.06 24.10
C GLU A 398 0.02 -9.72 23.27
N SER A 399 0.70 -10.76 22.76
CA SER A 399 1.86 -10.60 21.89
C SER A 399 1.48 -9.92 20.57
N PRO A 400 2.34 -9.06 19.98
CA PRO A 400 2.05 -8.40 18.74
C PRO A 400 1.94 -9.38 17.56
N ILE A 401 1.19 -8.98 16.53
CA ILE A 401 1.17 -9.65 15.23
C ILE A 401 2.29 -9.05 14.36
N VAL A 402 3.09 -9.92 13.79
CA VAL A 402 4.12 -9.60 12.79
C VAL A 402 3.88 -10.52 11.60
N LEU A 403 3.77 -9.95 10.40
CA LEU A 403 3.60 -10.70 9.16
C LEU A 403 4.97 -10.95 8.51
N GLY A 404 5.20 -12.17 8.08
CA GLY A 404 6.40 -12.57 7.35
C GLY A 404 6.44 -12.02 5.92
N ARG A 405 7.64 -11.95 5.35
CA ARG A 405 7.86 -11.54 3.94
C ARG A 405 7.29 -12.54 2.93
N ASP A 406 7.10 -13.77 3.31
CA ASP A 406 6.48 -14.86 2.53
C ASP A 406 4.98 -15.00 2.79
N GLU A 407 4.46 -14.30 3.80
CA GLU A 407 3.04 -14.29 4.16
C GLU A 407 2.27 -13.15 3.51
N ALA A 408 2.90 -11.95 3.41
CA ALA A 408 2.21 -10.77 2.89
C ALA A 408 3.15 -9.71 2.30
N TYR A 409 2.68 -8.95 1.29
CA TYR A 409 3.31 -7.69 0.88
C TYR A 409 3.37 -6.68 2.03
N ILE A 410 2.39 -6.70 2.93
CA ILE A 410 2.42 -5.92 4.19
C ILE A 410 3.64 -6.31 5.03
N GLY A 411 3.96 -7.59 5.11
CA GLY A 411 5.17 -8.08 5.79
C GLY A 411 6.45 -7.60 5.12
N VAL A 412 6.51 -7.67 3.78
CA VAL A 412 7.64 -7.12 3.00
C VAL A 412 7.81 -5.62 3.24
N LEU A 413 6.71 -4.85 3.20
CA LEU A 413 6.71 -3.41 3.47
C LEU A 413 7.32 -3.08 4.82
N ILE A 414 6.82 -3.69 5.88
CA ILE A 414 7.23 -3.38 7.25
C ILE A 414 8.67 -3.83 7.51
N ASP A 415 9.03 -5.03 7.06
CA ASP A 415 10.38 -5.52 7.20
C ASP A 415 11.40 -4.62 6.48
N ASP A 416 11.12 -4.19 5.23
CA ASP A 416 11.98 -3.25 4.51
C ASP A 416 12.16 -1.93 5.29
N LEU A 417 11.06 -1.37 5.84
CA LEU A 417 11.11 -0.12 6.60
C LEU A 417 11.99 -0.23 7.85
N VAL A 418 11.78 -1.25 8.67
CA VAL A 418 12.43 -1.34 9.99
C VAL A 418 13.85 -1.91 9.92
N THR A 419 14.20 -2.68 8.87
CA THR A 419 15.53 -3.28 8.71
C THR A 419 16.44 -2.48 7.79
N LYS A 420 15.92 -2.00 6.66
CA LYS A 420 16.70 -1.26 5.66
C LYS A 420 16.65 0.24 5.87
N GLY A 421 15.58 0.74 6.52
CA GLY A 421 15.32 2.16 6.60
C GLY A 421 14.89 2.75 5.26
N VAL A 422 14.88 4.09 5.19
CA VAL A 422 14.49 4.84 4.00
C VAL A 422 15.45 6.01 3.79
N ASP A 423 16.15 6.01 2.66
CA ASP A 423 16.97 7.13 2.21
C ASP A 423 16.18 8.10 1.32
N GLU A 424 15.08 7.61 0.76
CA GLU A 424 14.11 8.35 -0.06
C GLU A 424 12.69 7.84 0.29
N PRO A 425 11.61 8.59 -0.01
CA PRO A 425 10.25 8.12 0.27
C PRO A 425 9.98 6.73 -0.31
N TYR A 426 9.75 5.77 0.58
CA TYR A 426 9.56 4.37 0.23
C TYR A 426 8.27 4.16 -0.56
N ARG A 427 8.33 3.32 -1.58
CA ARG A 427 7.19 2.85 -2.36
C ARG A 427 7.29 1.37 -2.62
N MET A 428 6.17 0.64 -2.49
CA MET A 428 6.12 -0.78 -2.77
C MET A 428 6.12 -1.07 -4.27
N PHE A 429 6.90 -2.07 -4.67
CA PHE A 429 6.95 -2.66 -6.00
C PHE A 429 7.01 -4.18 -5.92
N THR A 430 6.57 -4.84 -6.98
CA THR A 430 6.63 -6.31 -7.06
C THR A 430 8.06 -6.87 -7.00
N SER A 431 9.05 -6.08 -7.41
CA SER A 431 10.48 -6.46 -7.32
C SER A 431 11.03 -6.53 -5.91
N ARG A 432 10.34 -5.93 -4.92
CA ARG A 432 10.74 -5.98 -3.50
C ARG A 432 10.34 -7.29 -2.82
N ALA A 433 9.35 -8.01 -3.38
CA ALA A 433 8.87 -9.28 -2.86
C ALA A 433 9.61 -10.43 -3.54
N GLU A 434 10.36 -11.20 -2.77
CA GLU A 434 11.08 -12.39 -3.20
C GLU A 434 10.10 -13.51 -3.56
N TYR A 435 9.02 -13.63 -2.79
CA TYR A 435 8.00 -14.70 -2.89
C TYR A 435 6.73 -14.24 -3.60
N ARG A 436 6.86 -13.41 -4.65
CA ARG A 436 5.70 -12.81 -5.32
C ARG A 436 4.72 -13.81 -5.94
N ILE A 437 5.14 -15.04 -6.19
CA ILE A 437 4.26 -16.11 -6.67
C ILE A 437 3.36 -16.62 -5.53
N LEU A 438 3.85 -16.61 -4.29
CA LEU A 438 3.05 -16.91 -3.11
C LEU A 438 2.13 -15.74 -2.75
N LEU A 439 2.57 -14.49 -2.99
CA LEU A 439 1.91 -13.26 -2.56
C LEU A 439 0.99 -12.63 -3.63
N ARG A 440 0.28 -13.45 -4.40
CA ARG A 440 -0.62 -12.97 -5.45
C ARG A 440 -1.84 -12.24 -4.86
N GLN A 441 -2.43 -11.34 -5.66
CA GLN A 441 -3.63 -10.62 -5.27
C GLN A 441 -4.86 -11.53 -5.17
N ASP A 442 -4.93 -12.59 -5.99
CA ASP A 442 -6.04 -13.55 -6.04
C ASP A 442 -6.14 -14.40 -4.78
N ASN A 443 -5.02 -14.78 -4.17
CA ASN A 443 -4.95 -15.65 -3.00
C ASN A 443 -4.76 -14.94 -1.65
N ALA A 444 -4.94 -13.62 -1.58
CA ALA A 444 -4.74 -12.88 -0.33
C ALA A 444 -5.68 -13.38 0.79
N ASP A 445 -6.90 -13.75 0.45
CA ASP A 445 -7.86 -14.35 1.39
C ASP A 445 -7.40 -15.71 1.94
N GLN A 446 -6.81 -16.56 1.11
CA GLN A 446 -6.26 -17.85 1.55
C GLN A 446 -5.17 -17.68 2.61
N ARG A 447 -4.35 -16.64 2.49
CA ARG A 447 -3.23 -16.37 3.38
C ARG A 447 -3.65 -15.68 4.68
N LEU A 448 -4.59 -14.73 4.63
CA LEU A 448 -4.80 -13.76 5.69
C LEU A 448 -6.21 -13.76 6.31
N THR A 449 -7.26 -14.26 5.62
CA THR A 449 -8.61 -14.27 6.17
C THR A 449 -8.74 -15.14 7.45
N PRO A 450 -8.06 -16.28 7.58
CA PRO A 450 -8.08 -17.02 8.85
C PRO A 450 -7.51 -16.21 10.03
N LEU A 451 -6.46 -15.41 9.81
CA LEU A 451 -5.91 -14.51 10.81
C LEU A 451 -6.90 -13.38 11.13
N GLY A 452 -7.46 -12.73 10.10
CA GLY A 452 -8.46 -11.67 10.27
C GLY A 452 -9.69 -12.12 11.08
N TYR A 453 -10.14 -13.35 10.85
CA TYR A 453 -11.22 -13.98 11.64
C TYR A 453 -10.81 -14.19 13.10
N LYS A 454 -9.63 -14.77 13.34
CA LYS A 454 -9.08 -14.97 14.70
C LYS A 454 -8.95 -13.65 15.48
N LEU A 455 -8.66 -12.56 14.79
CA LEU A 455 -8.56 -11.21 15.37
C LEU A 455 -9.94 -10.53 15.58
N GLY A 456 -11.03 -11.15 15.16
CA GLY A 456 -12.38 -10.58 15.27
C GLY A 456 -12.68 -9.47 14.25
N LEU A 457 -11.84 -9.28 13.22
CA LEU A 457 -12.02 -8.28 12.16
C LEU A 457 -12.85 -8.82 10.98
N ILE A 458 -12.97 -10.12 10.83
CA ILE A 458 -13.81 -10.81 9.84
C ILE A 458 -15.01 -11.42 10.55
N SER A 459 -16.21 -11.15 10.04
CA SER A 459 -17.45 -11.72 10.59
C SER A 459 -17.58 -13.22 10.30
N GLU A 460 -18.31 -13.94 11.16
CA GLU A 460 -18.63 -15.38 10.99
C GLU A 460 -19.15 -15.67 9.57
N LYS A 461 -20.16 -14.93 9.11
CA LYS A 461 -20.75 -15.08 7.77
C LYS A 461 -19.71 -14.96 6.64
N ARG A 462 -18.78 -14.00 6.75
CA ARG A 462 -17.72 -13.81 5.75
C ARG A 462 -16.70 -14.96 5.81
N TYR A 463 -16.39 -15.45 7.01
CA TYR A 463 -15.49 -16.58 7.19
C TYR A 463 -16.08 -17.89 6.68
N GLU A 464 -17.37 -18.18 6.94
CA GLU A 464 -18.08 -19.34 6.38
C GLU A 464 -18.05 -19.34 4.85
N LYS A 465 -18.28 -18.18 4.22
CA LYS A 465 -18.17 -18.04 2.77
C LYS A 465 -16.75 -18.34 2.28
N PHE A 466 -15.74 -17.83 2.96
CA PHE A 466 -14.34 -18.11 2.65
C PHE A 466 -14.06 -19.63 2.75
N VAL A 467 -14.45 -20.30 3.81
CA VAL A 467 -14.26 -21.75 3.97
C VAL A 467 -14.94 -22.53 2.84
N LYS A 468 -16.16 -22.15 2.46
CA LYS A 468 -16.86 -22.74 1.31
C LYS A 468 -16.09 -22.54 0.00
N LYS A 469 -15.59 -21.32 -0.28
CA LYS A 469 -14.76 -21.02 -1.45
C LYS A 469 -13.54 -21.93 -1.51
N ILE A 470 -12.78 -22.05 -0.41
CA ILE A 470 -11.58 -22.88 -0.35
C ILE A 470 -11.88 -24.37 -0.52
N THR A 471 -12.99 -24.84 0.03
CA THR A 471 -13.44 -26.22 -0.13
C THR A 471 -13.75 -26.52 -1.60
N LEU A 472 -14.46 -25.63 -2.28
CA LEU A 472 -14.78 -25.77 -3.70
C LEU A 472 -13.52 -25.69 -4.59
N LEU A 473 -12.60 -24.78 -4.29
CA LEU A 473 -11.32 -24.65 -4.99
C LEU A 473 -10.50 -25.93 -4.91
N LYS A 474 -10.32 -26.48 -3.70
CA LYS A 474 -9.63 -27.77 -3.49
C LYS A 474 -10.32 -28.93 -4.20
N SER A 475 -11.66 -28.99 -4.14
CA SER A 475 -12.45 -30.00 -4.83
C SER A 475 -12.28 -29.91 -6.36
N LEU A 476 -12.25 -28.72 -6.92
CA LEU A 476 -12.01 -28.49 -8.34
C LEU A 476 -10.62 -28.96 -8.77
N ILE A 477 -9.59 -28.60 -8.03
CA ILE A 477 -8.20 -29.02 -8.32
C ILE A 477 -8.08 -30.55 -8.22
N SER A 478 -8.66 -31.18 -7.18
CA SER A 478 -8.68 -32.66 -7.03
C SER A 478 -9.38 -33.32 -8.21
N TYR A 479 -10.55 -32.81 -8.60
CA TYR A 479 -11.26 -33.31 -9.78
C TYR A 479 -10.40 -33.29 -11.04
N THR A 480 -9.66 -32.22 -11.28
CA THR A 480 -8.76 -32.14 -12.46
C THR A 480 -7.62 -33.19 -12.41
N ARG A 481 -7.14 -33.54 -11.24
CA ARG A 481 -6.10 -34.58 -11.03
C ARG A 481 -6.64 -36.00 -11.15
N GLU A 482 -7.88 -36.22 -10.84
CA GLU A 482 -8.52 -37.55 -10.85
C GLU A 482 -9.10 -37.91 -12.22
N GLN A 483 -9.70 -36.93 -12.91
CA GLN A 483 -10.39 -37.19 -14.18
C GLN A 483 -9.46 -37.25 -15.36
N SER A 484 -9.58 -38.33 -16.15
CA SER A 484 -8.85 -38.52 -17.40
C SER A 484 -9.68 -38.07 -18.60
N VAL A 485 -9.02 -37.51 -19.58
CA VAL A 485 -9.59 -37.08 -20.89
C VAL A 485 -9.12 -38.05 -21.95
N LYS A 486 -10.07 -38.55 -22.74
CA LYS A 486 -9.77 -39.45 -23.87
C LYS A 486 -9.24 -38.63 -25.05
N ILE A 487 -8.44 -39.26 -25.93
CA ILE A 487 -7.90 -38.64 -27.14
C ILE A 487 -9.01 -38.01 -27.97
N SER A 488 -10.10 -38.74 -28.20
CA SER A 488 -11.26 -38.31 -29.00
C SER A 488 -12.00 -37.08 -28.44
N GLU A 489 -11.81 -36.76 -27.14
CA GLU A 489 -12.45 -35.62 -26.49
C GLU A 489 -11.68 -34.32 -26.61
N ILE A 490 -10.36 -34.36 -26.96
CA ILE A 490 -9.51 -33.18 -26.90
C ILE A 490 -8.62 -32.98 -28.14
N GLN A 491 -8.44 -34.02 -28.98
CA GLN A 491 -7.47 -34.00 -30.09
C GLN A 491 -7.70 -32.86 -31.06
N ASP A 492 -8.94 -32.64 -31.52
CA ASP A 492 -9.28 -31.58 -32.45
C ASP A 492 -9.02 -30.20 -31.86
N TYR A 493 -9.27 -30.04 -30.56
CA TYR A 493 -8.97 -28.79 -29.85
C TYR A 493 -7.45 -28.53 -29.76
N LEU A 494 -6.62 -29.56 -29.48
CA LEU A 494 -5.17 -29.41 -29.46
C LEU A 494 -4.65 -29.01 -30.87
N ILE A 495 -5.15 -29.65 -31.92
CA ILE A 495 -4.79 -29.33 -33.28
C ILE A 495 -5.17 -27.88 -33.62
N SER A 496 -6.36 -27.41 -33.22
CA SER A 496 -6.81 -26.03 -33.43
C SER A 496 -5.92 -24.98 -32.77
N LEU A 497 -5.21 -25.34 -31.70
CA LEU A 497 -4.22 -24.52 -31.01
C LEU A 497 -2.80 -24.68 -31.57
N GLY A 498 -2.59 -25.47 -32.61
CA GLY A 498 -1.26 -25.78 -33.15
C GLY A 498 -0.41 -26.65 -32.22
N LEU A 499 -1.01 -27.34 -31.27
CA LEU A 499 -0.31 -28.21 -30.32
C LEU A 499 -0.17 -29.62 -30.90
N PRO A 500 0.93 -30.35 -30.57
CA PRO A 500 1.15 -31.70 -31.06
C PRO A 500 0.07 -32.67 -30.58
N PRO A 501 -0.32 -33.66 -31.41
CA PRO A 501 -1.28 -34.70 -31.03
C PRO A 501 -0.77 -35.54 -29.88
N ILE A 502 -1.69 -36.08 -29.09
CA ILE A 502 -1.40 -36.98 -27.99
C ILE A 502 -1.61 -38.44 -28.38
N SER A 503 -0.76 -39.33 -27.87
CA SER A 503 -0.82 -40.77 -28.13
C SER A 503 -1.61 -41.54 -27.05
N GLN A 504 -1.87 -40.93 -25.90
CA GLN A 504 -2.61 -41.54 -24.79
C GLN A 504 -3.44 -40.49 -24.02
N GLY A 505 -4.52 -40.94 -23.37
CA GLY A 505 -5.31 -40.09 -22.50
C GLY A 505 -4.47 -39.56 -21.32
N ARG A 506 -4.75 -38.33 -20.90
CA ARG A 506 -4.07 -37.66 -19.78
C ARG A 506 -5.12 -37.08 -18.82
N LYS A 507 -4.68 -36.64 -17.64
CA LYS A 507 -5.53 -35.94 -16.68
C LYS A 507 -5.92 -34.55 -17.19
N ILE A 508 -7.07 -34.04 -16.76
CA ILE A 508 -7.44 -32.63 -17.01
C ILE A 508 -6.32 -31.70 -16.52
N PHE A 509 -5.75 -31.99 -15.37
CA PHE A 509 -4.63 -31.27 -14.75
C PHE A 509 -3.45 -31.09 -15.72
N ASP A 510 -3.05 -32.17 -16.43
CA ASP A 510 -1.89 -32.14 -17.36
C ASP A 510 -2.14 -31.21 -18.57
N PHE A 511 -3.39 -31.07 -19.00
CA PHE A 511 -3.76 -30.11 -20.02
C PHE A 511 -3.79 -28.69 -19.48
N ALA A 512 -4.34 -28.48 -18.28
CA ALA A 512 -4.44 -27.18 -17.64
C ALA A 512 -3.08 -26.56 -17.25
N LEU A 513 -2.01 -27.38 -17.16
CA LEU A 513 -0.62 -26.89 -16.99
C LEU A 513 -0.10 -26.13 -18.20
N ARG A 514 -0.67 -26.33 -19.40
CA ARG A 514 -0.22 -25.65 -20.62
C ARG A 514 -0.77 -24.25 -20.68
N ASN A 515 0.07 -23.26 -21.03
CA ASN A 515 -0.33 -21.86 -21.07
C ASN A 515 -1.46 -21.58 -22.06
N GLU A 516 -1.48 -22.28 -23.18
CA GLU A 516 -2.44 -22.13 -24.27
C GLU A 516 -3.84 -22.68 -23.92
N ILE A 517 -3.94 -23.50 -22.89
CA ILE A 517 -5.18 -24.19 -22.50
C ILE A 517 -5.73 -23.57 -21.22
N THR A 518 -6.97 -23.09 -21.27
CA THR A 518 -7.67 -22.57 -20.09
C THR A 518 -8.64 -23.60 -19.51
N LEU A 519 -8.90 -23.52 -18.21
CA LEU A 519 -9.95 -24.35 -17.57
C LEU A 519 -11.32 -24.04 -18.18
N PHE A 520 -11.61 -22.78 -18.50
CA PHE A 520 -12.86 -22.40 -19.17
C PHE A 520 -13.05 -23.11 -20.52
N ALA A 521 -11.99 -23.26 -21.31
CA ALA A 521 -12.05 -24.00 -22.55
C ALA A 521 -12.29 -25.50 -22.31
N LEU A 522 -11.58 -26.10 -21.35
CA LEU A 522 -11.78 -27.51 -20.99
C LEU A 522 -13.18 -27.79 -20.42
N ILE A 523 -13.76 -26.85 -19.66
CA ILE A 523 -15.15 -26.95 -19.15
C ILE A 523 -16.14 -26.95 -20.31
N LYS A 524 -15.94 -26.11 -21.34
CA LYS A 524 -16.79 -26.07 -22.54
C LYS A 524 -16.67 -27.35 -23.34
N LEU A 525 -15.47 -27.90 -23.46
CA LEU A 525 -15.15 -29.06 -24.29
C LEU A 525 -15.60 -30.37 -23.66
N LEU A 526 -15.52 -30.54 -22.32
CA LEU A 526 -15.71 -31.78 -21.61
C LEU A 526 -17.08 -31.81 -20.87
N PRO A 527 -18.09 -32.55 -21.39
CA PRO A 527 -19.45 -32.56 -20.79
C PRO A 527 -19.49 -32.98 -19.31
N LYS A 528 -18.63 -33.92 -18.91
CA LYS A 528 -18.56 -34.39 -17.51
C LYS A 528 -18.02 -33.28 -16.62
N PHE A 529 -17.02 -32.54 -17.09
CA PHE A 529 -16.43 -31.42 -16.36
C PHE A 529 -17.42 -30.26 -16.22
N LYS A 530 -18.11 -29.91 -17.31
CA LYS A 530 -19.18 -28.90 -17.29
C LYS A 530 -20.27 -29.25 -16.29
N ARG A 531 -20.67 -30.54 -16.23
CA ARG A 531 -21.67 -31.04 -15.24
C ARG A 531 -21.16 -30.87 -13.81
N PHE A 532 -19.90 -31.24 -13.53
CA PHE A 532 -19.29 -31.09 -12.21
C PHE A 532 -19.33 -29.65 -11.74
N ILE A 533 -18.91 -28.69 -12.59
CA ILE A 533 -18.94 -27.25 -12.29
C ILE A 533 -20.36 -26.80 -11.93
N LYS A 534 -21.34 -27.18 -12.76
CA LYS A 534 -22.75 -26.80 -12.56
C LYS A 534 -23.37 -27.41 -11.29
N GLN A 535 -23.12 -28.68 -11.01
CA GLN A 535 -23.65 -29.37 -9.84
C GLN A 535 -23.12 -28.82 -8.52
N ASN A 536 -21.89 -28.34 -8.50
CA ASN A 536 -21.25 -27.76 -7.31
C ASN A 536 -21.39 -26.23 -7.23
N ASN A 537 -22.07 -25.58 -8.19
CA ASN A 537 -22.20 -24.11 -8.27
C ASN A 537 -20.85 -23.39 -8.16
N ILE A 538 -19.83 -23.87 -8.88
CA ILE A 538 -18.49 -23.30 -8.87
C ILE A 538 -18.51 -22.01 -9.72
N SER A 539 -18.12 -20.88 -9.11
CA SER A 539 -18.08 -19.57 -9.77
C SER A 539 -16.86 -19.41 -10.68
N ASP A 540 -16.94 -18.46 -11.60
CA ASP A 540 -15.83 -18.11 -12.51
C ASP A 540 -14.58 -17.66 -11.74
N GLU A 541 -14.73 -16.96 -10.62
CA GLU A 541 -13.62 -16.59 -9.73
C GLU A 541 -12.85 -17.83 -9.24
N ILE A 542 -13.56 -18.87 -8.78
CA ILE A 542 -12.93 -20.12 -8.31
C ILE A 542 -12.26 -20.87 -9.47
N ILE A 543 -12.84 -20.82 -10.68
CA ILE A 543 -12.24 -21.45 -11.88
C ILE A 543 -10.94 -20.73 -12.27
N GLU A 544 -10.93 -19.40 -12.28
CA GLU A 544 -9.74 -18.60 -12.58
C GLU A 544 -8.63 -18.86 -11.54
N GLU A 545 -8.96 -18.86 -10.25
CA GLU A 545 -8.03 -19.14 -9.16
C GLU A 545 -7.45 -20.56 -9.23
N ALA A 546 -8.29 -21.57 -9.54
CA ALA A 546 -7.84 -22.95 -9.77
C ALA A 546 -6.90 -23.05 -10.96
N GLU A 547 -7.18 -22.36 -12.06
CA GLU A 547 -6.30 -22.32 -13.23
C GLU A 547 -4.94 -21.73 -12.88
N ILE A 548 -4.91 -20.62 -12.13
CA ILE A 548 -3.67 -20.00 -11.67
C ILE A 548 -2.89 -20.95 -10.76
N GLU A 549 -3.53 -21.59 -9.78
CA GLU A 549 -2.85 -22.53 -8.88
C GLU A 549 -2.29 -23.75 -9.62
N ILE A 550 -3.00 -24.27 -10.60
CA ILE A 550 -2.52 -25.38 -11.42
C ILE A 550 -1.30 -24.96 -12.23
N LYS A 551 -1.38 -23.85 -12.98
CA LYS A 551 -0.29 -23.38 -13.84
C LYS A 551 0.96 -23.00 -13.06
N TYR A 552 0.79 -22.48 -11.86
CA TYR A 552 1.91 -22.09 -10.99
C TYR A 552 2.36 -23.17 -10.00
N SER A 553 1.74 -24.37 -9.97
CA SER A 553 1.97 -25.39 -8.95
C SER A 553 3.44 -25.72 -8.70
N GLY A 554 4.21 -25.97 -9.77
CA GLY A 554 5.65 -26.28 -9.64
C GLY A 554 6.52 -25.10 -9.17
N TYR A 555 6.08 -23.86 -9.45
CA TYR A 555 6.75 -22.67 -8.94
C TYR A 555 6.41 -22.44 -7.46
N ILE A 556 5.14 -22.61 -7.09
CA ILE A 556 4.65 -22.50 -5.71
C ILE A 556 5.39 -23.47 -4.79
N GLU A 557 5.54 -24.75 -5.20
CA GLU A 557 6.28 -25.75 -4.44
C GLU A 557 7.75 -25.36 -4.22
N ARG A 558 8.40 -24.83 -5.24
CA ARG A 558 9.80 -24.37 -5.15
C ARG A 558 9.94 -23.15 -4.24
N GLU A 559 9.07 -22.12 -4.38
CA GLU A 559 9.13 -20.95 -3.50
C GLU A 559 8.84 -21.32 -2.04
N LYS A 560 7.88 -22.21 -1.77
CA LYS A 560 7.61 -22.73 -0.42
C LYS A 560 8.84 -23.40 0.19
N ALA A 561 9.52 -24.26 -0.56
CA ALA A 561 10.73 -24.93 -0.09
C ALA A 561 11.87 -23.94 0.21
N VAL A 562 11.97 -22.83 -0.53
CA VAL A 562 12.94 -21.76 -0.25
C VAL A 562 12.53 -20.98 1.00
N ALA A 563 11.26 -20.63 1.14
CA ALA A 563 10.73 -19.93 2.30
C ALA A 563 10.95 -20.74 3.59
N GLU A 564 10.66 -22.03 3.59
CA GLU A 564 10.90 -22.92 4.74
C GLU A 564 12.36 -22.95 5.20
N LYS A 565 13.31 -22.87 4.26
CA LYS A 565 14.74 -22.80 4.62
C LYS A 565 15.09 -21.49 5.31
N LEU A 566 14.49 -20.36 4.87
CA LEU A 566 14.72 -19.05 5.47
C LEU A 566 14.02 -18.90 6.81
N HIS A 567 12.87 -19.54 7.02
CA HIS A 567 12.21 -19.59 8.34
C HIS A 567 13.10 -20.14 9.45
N ARG A 568 14.05 -21.03 9.13
CA ARG A 568 15.03 -21.50 10.13
C ARG A 568 15.88 -20.36 10.67
N LEU A 569 16.23 -19.37 9.87
CA LEU A 569 16.97 -18.17 10.30
C LEU A 569 16.07 -17.18 11.06
N GLU A 570 14.77 -17.12 10.76
CA GLU A 570 13.80 -16.34 11.53
C GLU A 570 13.61 -16.89 12.94
N ASN A 571 13.76 -18.18 13.14
CA ASN A 571 13.63 -18.83 14.44
C ASN A 571 14.87 -18.68 15.35
N ILE A 572 15.99 -18.16 14.81
CA ILE A 572 17.20 -17.92 15.62
C ILE A 572 17.15 -16.50 16.15
N ALA A 573 16.74 -16.37 17.42
CA ALA A 573 16.62 -15.08 18.09
C ALA A 573 17.98 -14.48 18.46
N ILE A 574 18.08 -13.17 18.37
CA ILE A 574 19.19 -12.38 18.90
C ILE A 574 18.69 -11.67 20.16
N PRO A 575 19.37 -11.81 21.32
CA PRO A 575 18.95 -11.12 22.54
C PRO A 575 18.90 -9.59 22.36
N ALA A 576 17.83 -8.96 22.82
CA ALA A 576 17.61 -7.52 22.62
C ALA A 576 18.74 -6.63 23.20
N ASN A 577 19.35 -7.05 24.30
CA ASN A 577 20.42 -6.32 24.97
C ASN A 577 21.82 -6.83 24.60
N PHE A 578 21.96 -7.51 23.45
CA PHE A 578 23.26 -8.04 23.02
C PHE A 578 24.22 -6.90 22.64
N ASP A 579 25.43 -6.94 23.19
CA ASP A 579 26.50 -5.96 22.90
C ASP A 579 27.34 -6.41 21.72
N TYR A 580 27.08 -5.83 20.55
CA TYR A 580 27.81 -6.14 19.30
C TYR A 580 29.25 -5.65 19.32
N SER A 581 29.63 -4.73 20.21
CA SER A 581 31.02 -4.24 20.32
C SER A 581 32.01 -5.35 20.70
N GLN A 582 31.54 -6.39 21.38
CA GLN A 582 32.32 -7.54 21.80
C GLN A 582 32.63 -8.52 20.66
N MET A 583 31.94 -8.42 19.52
CA MET A 583 32.13 -9.31 18.36
C MET A 583 33.15 -8.73 17.37
N GLN A 584 34.44 -8.88 17.67
CA GLN A 584 35.50 -8.38 16.80
C GLN A 584 35.58 -9.08 15.43
N SER A 585 34.98 -10.27 15.30
CA SER A 585 34.91 -11.04 14.04
C SER A 585 33.88 -10.44 13.05
N LEU A 586 33.01 -9.53 13.47
CA LEU A 586 32.14 -8.79 12.58
C LEU A 586 32.89 -7.61 11.95
N THR A 587 32.50 -7.26 10.73
CA THR A 587 32.98 -6.01 10.10
C THR A 587 32.58 -4.79 10.94
N ILE A 588 33.33 -3.69 10.85
CA ILE A 588 33.01 -2.46 11.58
C ILE A 588 31.65 -1.93 11.17
N GLU A 589 31.35 -1.96 9.87
CA GLU A 589 30.07 -1.51 9.33
C GLU A 589 28.92 -2.39 9.87
N ALA A 590 29.04 -3.72 9.82
CA ALA A 590 28.03 -4.62 10.34
C ALA A 590 27.77 -4.39 11.84
N ARG A 591 28.82 -4.22 12.66
CA ARG A 591 28.67 -3.93 14.09
C ARG A 591 27.87 -2.66 14.35
N GLN A 592 28.24 -1.56 13.67
CA GLN A 592 27.57 -0.27 13.82
C GLN A 592 26.08 -0.36 13.42
N LYS A 593 25.78 -1.05 12.32
CA LYS A 593 24.41 -1.21 11.82
C LYS A 593 23.57 -2.14 12.69
N LEU A 594 24.16 -3.26 13.13
CA LEU A 594 23.49 -4.19 14.05
C LEU A 594 23.20 -3.54 15.41
N GLU A 595 24.14 -2.73 15.93
CA GLU A 595 23.95 -1.96 17.17
C GLU A 595 22.82 -0.91 17.01
N LYS A 596 22.76 -0.20 15.88
CA LYS A 596 21.73 0.81 15.61
C LYS A 596 20.36 0.19 15.41
N ILE A 597 20.26 -0.87 14.59
CA ILE A 597 18.98 -1.44 14.14
C ILE A 597 18.43 -2.44 15.16
N ARG A 598 19.29 -3.15 15.90
CA ARG A 598 18.89 -4.16 16.91
C ARG A 598 17.93 -5.20 16.33
N PRO A 599 18.34 -5.99 15.29
CA PRO A 599 17.47 -7.02 14.74
C PRO A 599 17.14 -8.09 15.77
N ALA A 600 15.91 -8.58 15.78
CA ALA A 600 15.46 -9.60 16.73
C ALA A 600 15.87 -11.03 16.29
N THR A 601 16.17 -11.25 15.00
CA THR A 601 16.52 -12.57 14.45
C THR A 601 17.72 -12.50 13.49
N ILE A 602 18.33 -13.65 13.24
CA ILE A 602 19.43 -13.76 12.24
C ILE A 602 18.93 -13.42 10.83
N ALA A 603 17.72 -13.81 10.48
CA ALA A 603 17.16 -13.46 9.17
C ALA A 603 16.98 -11.94 9.02
N GLN A 604 16.50 -11.24 10.04
CA GLN A 604 16.44 -9.77 10.04
C GLN A 604 17.84 -9.17 9.88
N ALA A 605 18.83 -9.65 10.63
CA ALA A 605 20.21 -9.22 10.51
C ALA A 605 20.76 -9.37 9.08
N SER A 606 20.41 -10.46 8.38
CA SER A 606 20.88 -10.73 7.01
C SER A 606 20.31 -9.77 5.95
N ARG A 607 19.21 -9.07 6.26
CA ARG A 607 18.56 -8.10 5.36
C ARG A 607 19.04 -6.67 5.55
N ILE A 608 19.86 -6.42 6.58
CA ILE A 608 20.42 -5.10 6.85
C ILE A 608 21.53 -4.79 5.83
N PRO A 609 21.40 -3.70 5.04
CA PRO A 609 22.47 -3.30 4.10
C PRO A 609 23.79 -3.06 4.82
N GLY A 610 24.87 -3.71 4.34
CA GLY A 610 26.20 -3.65 4.96
C GLY A 610 26.50 -4.76 5.96
N VAL A 611 25.55 -5.68 6.22
CA VAL A 611 25.81 -6.95 6.90
C VAL A 611 26.04 -8.03 5.84
N SER A 612 27.26 -8.54 5.78
CA SER A 612 27.67 -9.52 4.76
C SER A 612 27.28 -10.96 5.12
N PRO A 613 27.25 -11.90 4.16
CA PRO A 613 27.08 -13.33 4.46
C PRO A 613 28.13 -13.87 5.45
N ALA A 614 29.35 -13.31 5.45
CA ALA A 614 30.39 -13.69 6.41
C ALA A 614 30.02 -13.25 7.83
N ASP A 615 29.47 -12.03 8.00
CA ASP A 615 28.97 -11.54 9.29
C ASP A 615 27.82 -12.41 9.80
N ILE A 616 26.91 -12.84 8.91
CA ILE A 616 25.81 -13.74 9.27
C ILE A 616 26.33 -15.09 9.75
N ASN A 617 27.37 -15.65 9.12
CA ASN A 617 27.97 -16.89 9.60
C ASN A 617 28.56 -16.72 11.02
N VAL A 618 29.17 -15.57 11.31
CA VAL A 618 29.67 -15.26 12.66
C VAL A 618 28.53 -15.22 13.68
N LEU A 619 27.40 -14.58 13.33
CA LEU A 619 26.19 -14.56 14.17
C LEU A 619 25.60 -15.96 14.35
N LEU A 620 25.55 -16.78 13.28
CA LEU A 620 25.08 -18.17 13.35
C LEU A 620 25.94 -19.03 14.27
N MET A 621 27.28 -18.89 14.26
CA MET A 621 28.17 -19.59 15.20
C MET A 621 27.87 -19.21 16.64
N ARG A 622 27.43 -17.98 16.89
CA ARG A 622 27.15 -17.48 18.24
C ARG A 622 25.76 -17.89 18.76
N PHE A 623 24.74 -17.77 17.91
CA PHE A 623 23.33 -17.91 18.28
C PHE A 623 22.64 -19.15 17.71
N GLY A 624 23.21 -19.78 16.70
CA GLY A 624 22.59 -20.89 15.96
C GLY A 624 22.73 -22.29 16.63
N ARG A 625 23.14 -22.32 17.91
CA ARG A 625 23.29 -23.57 18.68
C ARG A 625 22.10 -23.87 19.55
#